data_f51df8cf01244ccdfd7ac0fe3a473904
#
_entry.id   f51df8cf01244ccdfd7ac0fe3a473904
#
_cell.length_a   1.000
_cell.length_b   1.000
_cell.length_c   1.000
_cell.angle_alpha   90.00
_cell.angle_beta   90.00
_cell.angle_gamma   90.00
#
_symmetry.space_group_name_H-M   'P 1'
#
loop_
_entity.id
_entity.type
_entity.pdbx_description
1 polymer ?
#
loop_
_entity_poly.entity_id
_entity_poly.type
_entity_poly.pdbx_seq_one_letter_code
_entity_poly.pdbx_strand_id
1 'polypeptide(L)'
;MLIERLHEIDVKAGVAVRPDARRIVTDASAEYLRDMSPLFEAVTSSQLEGAPTTWSDAKCMIRTGRKPRDLGERMILNNYKAMQRIVEIKDHPLTVDLIKELHHTLTEDTLDKPDAAGRYRREDEYVRVADDETVFHVPPHASRMAVEMEALCSFANDDGKDGTYMPDIVRAIVLHFWLSYEHPFCDGNGRVARALMYWSLLRSGYSVFEFVSISSILKKAPSKYVRAFTYVETDEGDLTYFLLHQTKAILRALDEFKDYIGRKARKIQDAESLLKGSRFSLRERTILVQALRNPGYPIRISDCETWCAVSYATARSDMIKLQNHGLVEMRKEGNAFVYYPVSNLIDILEECRKK
;
A
#
# COMPACT_ATOMS: atom_id res chain seq x y z
N MET A 1 -0.03 -15.43 24.18
CA MET A 1 0.87 -14.83 23.15
C MET A 1 0.17 -14.60 21.81
N LEU A 2 -0.39 -15.62 21.08
CA LEU A 2 -1.08 -15.37 19.79
C LEU A 2 -2.37 -14.56 20.01
N ILE A 3 -3.24 -14.98 20.91
CA ILE A 3 -4.52 -14.29 21.23
C ILE A 3 -4.29 -12.83 21.65
N GLU A 4 -3.28 -12.56 22.46
CA GLU A 4 -2.91 -11.20 22.86
C GLU A 4 -2.52 -10.33 21.65
N ARG A 5 -1.76 -10.89 20.71
CA ARG A 5 -1.38 -10.17 19.47
C ARG A 5 -2.57 -9.90 18.56
N LEU A 6 -3.49 -10.86 18.43
CA LEU A 6 -4.72 -10.67 17.66
C LEU A 6 -5.54 -9.53 18.25
N HIS A 7 -5.74 -9.55 19.59
CA HIS A 7 -6.43 -8.45 20.28
C HIS A 7 -5.70 -7.10 20.10
N GLU A 8 -4.36 -7.08 20.18
CA GLU A 8 -3.59 -5.87 19.96
C GLU A 8 -3.72 -5.34 18.52
N ILE A 9 -3.77 -6.23 17.52
CA ILE A 9 -4.03 -5.86 16.13
C ILE A 9 -5.42 -5.24 16.00
N ASP A 10 -6.46 -5.88 16.57
CA ASP A 10 -7.84 -5.39 16.54
C ASP A 10 -7.94 -3.98 17.15
N VAL A 11 -7.31 -3.78 18.31
CA VAL A 11 -7.29 -2.48 18.97
C VAL A 11 -6.58 -1.43 18.12
N LYS A 12 -5.37 -1.75 17.60
CA LYS A 12 -4.58 -0.81 16.80
C LYS A 12 -5.25 -0.49 15.46
N ALA A 13 -5.79 -1.50 14.78
CA ALA A 13 -6.52 -1.34 13.53
C ALA A 13 -7.85 -0.61 13.75
N GLY A 14 -8.59 -0.95 14.81
CA GLY A 14 -9.86 -0.32 15.16
C GLY A 14 -9.72 1.14 15.58
N VAL A 15 -8.66 1.52 16.27
CA VAL A 15 -8.38 2.93 16.60
C VAL A 15 -8.12 3.76 15.34
N ALA A 16 -7.51 3.17 14.33
CA ALA A 16 -7.31 3.84 13.04
C ALA A 16 -8.64 4.05 12.27
N VAL A 17 -9.69 3.32 12.60
CA VAL A 17 -11.02 3.36 11.92
C VAL A 17 -12.06 4.19 12.67
N ARG A 18 -11.85 4.54 13.96
CA ARG A 18 -12.81 5.37 14.71
C ARG A 18 -12.99 6.75 14.04
N PRO A 19 -14.23 7.30 14.05
CA PRO A 19 -14.50 8.63 13.50
C PRO A 19 -13.59 9.74 14.06
N ASP A 20 -13.12 9.59 15.29
CA ASP A 20 -12.17 10.51 15.93
C ASP A 20 -10.74 10.37 15.37
N ALA A 21 -10.35 9.20 14.88
CA ALA A 21 -9.10 8.98 14.17
C ALA A 21 -9.14 9.53 12.74
N ARG A 22 -10.33 9.67 12.12
CA ARG A 22 -10.51 10.46 10.89
C ARG A 22 -10.10 11.93 11.07
N ARG A 23 -10.04 12.43 12.31
CA ARG A 23 -9.49 13.77 12.61
C ARG A 23 -7.97 13.84 12.51
N ILE A 24 -7.27 12.73 12.63
CA ILE A 24 -5.79 12.68 12.45
C ILE A 24 -5.45 12.62 10.97
N VAL A 25 -6.29 11.93 10.17
CA VAL A 25 -6.22 11.90 8.72
C VAL A 25 -7.34 12.82 8.22
N THR A 26 -7.03 14.09 7.92
CA THR A 26 -7.98 14.98 7.25
C THR A 26 -8.38 14.38 5.91
N ASP A 27 -9.57 14.70 5.38
CA ASP A 27 -10.04 14.12 4.10
C ASP A 27 -9.00 14.24 2.98
N ALA A 28 -8.29 15.36 2.94
CA ALA A 28 -7.21 15.58 1.98
C ALA A 28 -5.93 14.77 2.28
N SER A 29 -5.59 14.54 3.56
CA SER A 29 -4.51 13.63 3.94
C SER A 29 -4.90 12.18 3.65
N ALA A 30 -6.18 11.82 3.75
CA ALA A 30 -6.71 10.53 3.39
C ALA A 30 -6.58 10.27 1.89
N GLU A 31 -6.86 11.26 1.05
CA GLU A 31 -6.71 11.17 -0.40
C GLU A 31 -5.25 10.96 -0.79
N TYR A 32 -4.33 11.78 -0.25
CA TYR A 32 -2.90 11.59 -0.45
C TYR A 32 -2.40 10.21 0.02
N LEU A 33 -2.90 9.72 1.16
CA LEU A 33 -2.54 8.41 1.68
C LEU A 33 -3.12 7.28 0.80
N ARG A 34 -4.35 7.43 0.29
CA ARG A 34 -4.94 6.45 -0.64
C ARG A 34 -4.11 6.29 -1.92
N ASP A 35 -3.55 7.38 -2.44
CA ASP A 35 -2.70 7.33 -3.63
C ASP A 35 -1.31 6.73 -3.34
N MET A 36 -0.76 7.03 -2.16
CA MET A 36 0.63 6.71 -1.84
C MET A 36 0.82 5.36 -1.15
N SER A 37 -0.17 4.89 -0.40
CA SER A 37 -0.03 3.67 0.39
C SER A 37 -0.08 2.38 -0.44
N PRO A 38 -0.99 2.24 -1.43
CA PRO A 38 -0.94 1.11 -2.36
C PRO A 38 0.39 1.06 -3.12
N LEU A 39 0.96 2.23 -3.45
CA LEU A 39 2.27 2.31 -4.08
C LEU A 39 3.38 1.82 -3.13
N PHE A 40 3.29 2.12 -1.82
CA PHE A 40 4.31 1.68 -0.87
C PHE A 40 4.32 0.15 -0.71
N GLU A 41 3.15 -0.47 -0.65
CA GLU A 41 3.03 -1.93 -0.69
C GLU A 41 3.51 -2.50 -2.03
N ALA A 42 3.10 -1.92 -3.15
CA ALA A 42 3.50 -2.36 -4.48
C ALA A 42 5.02 -2.36 -4.67
N VAL A 43 5.70 -1.31 -4.21
CA VAL A 43 7.16 -1.21 -4.26
C VAL A 43 7.81 -2.27 -3.37
N THR A 44 7.42 -2.35 -2.11
CA THR A 44 8.08 -3.25 -1.15
C THR A 44 7.80 -4.72 -1.43
N SER A 45 6.59 -5.06 -1.87
CA SER A 45 6.20 -6.40 -2.29
C SER A 45 6.94 -6.84 -3.57
N SER A 46 7.11 -5.93 -4.56
CA SER A 46 7.89 -6.23 -5.76
C SER A 46 9.39 -6.34 -5.46
N GLN A 47 9.91 -5.55 -4.52
CA GLN A 47 11.30 -5.63 -4.10
C GLN A 47 11.63 -6.92 -3.32
N LEU A 48 10.65 -7.53 -2.64
CA LEU A 48 10.79 -8.88 -2.07
C LEU A 48 11.01 -9.94 -3.15
N GLU A 49 10.46 -9.72 -4.34
CA GLU A 49 10.61 -10.57 -5.53
C GLU A 49 11.78 -10.10 -6.45
N GLY A 50 12.68 -9.27 -5.92
CA GLY A 50 13.91 -8.89 -6.62
C GLY A 50 13.81 -7.64 -7.52
N ALA A 51 12.71 -6.89 -7.54
CA ALA A 51 12.65 -5.64 -8.31
C ALA A 51 13.67 -4.61 -7.75
N PRO A 52 14.61 -4.10 -8.55
CA PRO A 52 15.68 -3.20 -8.07
C PRO A 52 15.26 -1.73 -7.97
N THR A 53 14.06 -1.40 -8.41
CA THR A 53 13.55 -0.02 -8.56
C THR A 53 13.48 0.71 -7.22
N THR A 54 13.94 1.97 -7.19
CA THR A 54 13.88 2.81 -6.00
C THR A 54 12.47 3.36 -5.75
N TRP A 55 12.19 3.75 -4.50
CA TRP A 55 10.95 4.46 -4.14
C TRP A 55 10.74 5.73 -4.97
N SER A 56 11.80 6.50 -5.20
CA SER A 56 11.74 7.77 -5.94
C SER A 56 11.31 7.56 -7.40
N ASP A 57 11.90 6.55 -8.07
CA ASP A 57 11.60 6.22 -9.46
C ASP A 57 10.16 5.70 -9.62
N ALA A 58 9.74 4.81 -8.73
CA ALA A 58 8.39 4.27 -8.70
C ALA A 58 7.35 5.38 -8.49
N LYS A 59 7.57 6.25 -7.51
CA LYS A 59 6.72 7.40 -7.24
C LYS A 59 6.62 8.36 -8.43
N CYS A 60 7.75 8.66 -9.08
CA CYS A 60 7.78 9.48 -10.27
C CYS A 60 6.97 8.84 -11.39
N MET A 61 7.18 7.53 -11.65
CA MET A 61 6.47 6.78 -12.69
C MET A 61 4.95 6.84 -12.50
N ILE A 62 4.46 6.50 -11.31
CA ILE A 62 3.02 6.46 -11.02
C ILE A 62 2.41 7.87 -11.11
N ARG A 63 3.05 8.88 -10.52
CA ARG A 63 2.52 10.25 -10.51
C ARG A 63 2.48 10.92 -11.87
N THR A 64 3.44 10.62 -12.75
CA THR A 64 3.52 11.20 -14.09
C THR A 64 2.79 10.38 -15.15
N GLY A 65 2.35 9.16 -14.81
CA GLY A 65 1.75 8.23 -15.76
C GLY A 65 2.71 7.75 -16.85
N ARG A 66 4.04 7.91 -16.66
CA ARG A 66 5.01 7.46 -17.65
C ARG A 66 5.07 5.93 -17.73
N LYS A 67 5.40 5.43 -18.90
CA LYS A 67 5.59 3.99 -19.11
C LYS A 67 6.79 3.47 -18.29
N PRO A 68 6.72 2.20 -17.80
CA PRO A 68 7.86 1.52 -17.18
C PRO A 68 9.07 1.47 -18.14
N ARG A 69 10.26 1.66 -17.59
CA ARG A 69 11.54 1.63 -18.35
C ARG A 69 12.21 0.26 -18.34
N ASP A 70 11.91 -0.53 -17.32
CA ASP A 70 12.51 -1.84 -17.08
C ASP A 70 11.52 -2.81 -16.41
N LEU A 71 11.96 -4.05 -16.22
CA LEU A 71 11.17 -5.11 -15.60
C LEU A 71 10.75 -4.77 -14.16
N GLY A 72 11.65 -4.19 -13.37
CA GLY A 72 11.35 -3.82 -11.98
C GLY A 72 10.25 -2.75 -11.88
N GLU A 73 10.31 -1.71 -12.72
CA GLU A 73 9.24 -0.71 -12.81
C GLU A 73 7.92 -1.31 -13.30
N ARG A 74 7.96 -2.28 -14.24
CA ARG A 74 6.78 -3.01 -14.70
C ARG A 74 6.16 -3.82 -13.55
N MET A 75 6.95 -4.57 -12.80
CA MET A 75 6.49 -5.33 -11.64
C MET A 75 5.78 -4.42 -10.62
N ILE A 76 6.34 -3.24 -10.35
CA ILE A 76 5.74 -2.29 -9.41
C ILE A 76 4.44 -1.71 -9.94
N LEU A 77 4.38 -1.34 -11.22
CA LEU A 77 3.14 -0.83 -11.84
C LEU A 77 2.02 -1.87 -11.79
N ASN A 78 2.35 -3.12 -12.11
CA ASN A 78 1.41 -4.23 -12.07
C ASN A 78 0.90 -4.49 -10.64
N ASN A 79 1.81 -4.48 -9.67
CA ASN A 79 1.44 -4.65 -8.26
C ASN A 79 0.57 -3.48 -7.75
N TYR A 80 0.87 -2.26 -8.15
CA TYR A 80 0.05 -1.09 -7.83
C TYR A 80 -1.37 -1.21 -8.39
N LYS A 81 -1.52 -1.65 -9.65
CA LYS A 81 -2.84 -1.94 -10.26
C LYS A 81 -3.59 -3.04 -9.50
N ALA A 82 -2.88 -4.13 -9.14
CA ALA A 82 -3.48 -5.22 -8.37
C ALA A 82 -3.95 -4.76 -6.99
N MET A 83 -3.19 -3.92 -6.28
CA MET A 83 -3.61 -3.36 -5.00
C MET A 83 -4.84 -2.45 -5.13
N GLN A 84 -4.93 -1.65 -6.19
CA GLN A 84 -6.14 -0.86 -6.48
C GLN A 84 -7.34 -1.79 -6.74
N ARG A 85 -7.14 -2.84 -7.55
CA ARG A 85 -8.18 -3.83 -7.85
C ARG A 85 -8.69 -4.53 -6.61
N ILE A 86 -7.82 -4.87 -5.65
CA ILE A 86 -8.21 -5.48 -4.38
C ILE A 86 -9.16 -4.60 -3.58
N VAL A 87 -8.90 -3.28 -3.53
CA VAL A 87 -9.80 -2.33 -2.85
C VAL A 87 -11.18 -2.30 -3.50
N GLU A 88 -11.24 -2.38 -4.85
CA GLU A 88 -12.52 -2.40 -5.59
C GLU A 88 -13.33 -3.68 -5.33
N ILE A 89 -12.65 -4.83 -5.24
CA ILE A 89 -13.30 -6.14 -5.15
C ILE A 89 -13.40 -6.69 -3.72
N LYS A 90 -13.02 -5.94 -2.71
CA LYS A 90 -13.01 -6.40 -1.31
C LYS A 90 -14.35 -6.97 -0.83
N ASP A 91 -15.45 -6.44 -1.34
CA ASP A 91 -16.81 -6.87 -0.96
C ASP A 91 -17.32 -8.06 -1.80
N HIS A 92 -16.56 -8.50 -2.81
CA HIS A 92 -16.91 -9.66 -3.64
C HIS A 92 -16.28 -10.94 -3.09
N PRO A 93 -16.94 -12.10 -3.25
CA PRO A 93 -16.35 -13.37 -2.86
C PRO A 93 -15.11 -13.68 -3.70
N LEU A 94 -14.12 -14.35 -3.08
CA LEU A 94 -12.96 -14.86 -3.80
C LEU A 94 -13.36 -16.03 -4.69
N THR A 95 -12.93 -16.00 -5.95
CA THR A 95 -13.13 -17.08 -6.91
C THR A 95 -11.80 -17.47 -7.55
N VAL A 96 -11.73 -18.68 -8.09
CA VAL A 96 -10.57 -19.15 -8.86
C VAL A 96 -10.24 -18.21 -10.02
N ASP A 97 -11.27 -17.72 -10.72
CA ASP A 97 -11.07 -16.78 -11.83
C ASP A 97 -10.49 -15.45 -11.36
N LEU A 98 -10.91 -14.97 -10.19
CA LEU A 98 -10.36 -13.75 -9.58
C LEU A 98 -8.89 -13.93 -9.18
N ILE A 99 -8.51 -15.09 -8.64
CA ILE A 99 -7.10 -15.40 -8.34
C ILE A 99 -6.25 -15.39 -9.64
N LYS A 100 -6.78 -15.95 -10.72
CA LYS A 100 -6.13 -15.94 -12.04
C LYS A 100 -6.06 -14.54 -12.65
N GLU A 101 -7.10 -13.73 -12.51
CA GLU A 101 -7.14 -12.31 -12.92
C GLU A 101 -6.06 -11.51 -12.17
N LEU A 102 -5.97 -11.66 -10.85
CA LEU A 102 -4.94 -11.00 -10.05
C LEU A 102 -3.54 -11.44 -10.44
N HIS A 103 -3.33 -12.74 -10.66
CA HIS A 103 -2.05 -13.25 -11.14
C HIS A 103 -1.70 -12.67 -12.51
N HIS A 104 -2.64 -12.65 -13.46
CA HIS A 104 -2.43 -12.05 -14.79
C HIS A 104 -2.01 -10.58 -14.66
N THR A 105 -2.74 -9.80 -13.86
CA THR A 105 -2.42 -8.38 -13.61
C THR A 105 -1.02 -8.20 -13.01
N LEU A 106 -0.67 -9.01 -12.03
CA LEU A 106 0.62 -8.94 -11.32
C LEU A 106 1.81 -9.33 -12.21
N THR A 107 1.58 -10.17 -13.23
CA THR A 107 2.63 -10.76 -14.06
C THR A 107 2.60 -10.32 -15.52
N GLU A 108 1.72 -9.37 -15.89
CA GLU A 108 1.66 -8.81 -17.24
C GLU A 108 3.02 -8.29 -17.69
N ASP A 109 3.53 -8.80 -18.80
CA ASP A 109 4.84 -8.45 -19.39
C ASP A 109 6.05 -8.64 -18.44
N THR A 110 5.96 -9.55 -17.46
CA THR A 110 7.07 -9.80 -16.52
C THR A 110 7.51 -11.26 -16.46
N LEU A 111 6.82 -12.17 -17.14
CA LEU A 111 7.15 -13.57 -17.17
C LEU A 111 8.02 -13.92 -18.38
N ASP A 112 8.96 -14.85 -18.20
CA ASP A 112 9.74 -15.43 -19.31
C ASP A 112 8.84 -16.14 -20.33
N LYS A 113 7.74 -16.75 -19.86
CA LYS A 113 6.69 -17.35 -20.69
C LYS A 113 5.41 -16.53 -20.57
N PRO A 114 5.11 -15.64 -21.51
CA PRO A 114 3.92 -14.78 -21.43
C PRO A 114 2.58 -15.55 -21.35
N ASP A 115 2.51 -16.76 -21.92
CA ASP A 115 1.32 -17.63 -21.87
C ASP A 115 1.06 -18.21 -20.46
N ALA A 116 1.99 -18.07 -19.52
CA ALA A 116 1.81 -18.50 -18.13
C ALA A 116 1.02 -17.48 -17.28
N ALA A 117 0.82 -16.26 -17.76
CA ALA A 117 0.05 -15.26 -17.04
C ALA A 117 -1.42 -15.68 -16.90
N GLY A 118 -1.93 -15.69 -15.67
CA GLY A 118 -3.34 -16.01 -15.38
C GLY A 118 -3.70 -17.50 -15.44
N ARG A 119 -2.74 -18.41 -15.59
CA ARG A 119 -2.98 -19.85 -15.56
C ARG A 119 -2.13 -20.57 -14.52
N TYR A 120 -2.61 -21.69 -14.04
CA TYR A 120 -1.82 -22.58 -13.21
C TYR A 120 -0.66 -23.18 -13.99
N ARG A 121 0.44 -23.50 -13.29
CA ARG A 121 1.55 -24.28 -13.84
C ARG A 121 1.06 -25.64 -14.32
N ARG A 122 1.66 -26.12 -15.40
CA ARG A 122 1.40 -27.45 -15.97
C ARG A 122 2.24 -28.52 -15.25
N GLU A 123 1.92 -29.77 -15.46
CA GLU A 123 2.62 -30.90 -14.83
C GLU A 123 4.10 -31.02 -15.26
N ASP A 124 4.44 -30.50 -16.43
CA ASP A 124 5.81 -30.42 -16.96
C ASP A 124 6.57 -29.15 -16.54
N GLU A 125 5.90 -28.22 -15.83
CA GLU A 125 6.49 -26.96 -15.32
C GLU A 125 6.92 -27.13 -13.86
N TYR A 126 8.16 -27.55 -13.66
CA TYR A 126 8.74 -27.72 -12.33
C TYR A 126 9.08 -26.36 -11.70
N VAL A 127 8.54 -26.14 -10.52
CA VAL A 127 8.78 -24.93 -9.72
C VAL A 127 9.31 -25.34 -8.35
N ARG A 128 10.25 -24.55 -7.83
CA ARG A 128 10.79 -24.71 -6.47
C ARG A 128 11.09 -23.34 -5.89
N VAL A 129 10.93 -23.20 -4.60
CA VAL A 129 11.38 -22.01 -3.86
C VAL A 129 12.78 -22.29 -3.36
N ALA A 130 13.78 -21.61 -3.90
CA ALA A 130 15.18 -21.84 -3.60
C ALA A 130 15.96 -20.52 -3.67
N ASP A 131 17.10 -20.46 -2.99
CA ASP A 131 18.20 -19.55 -3.32
C ASP A 131 19.31 -20.33 -4.07
N ASP A 132 20.47 -19.71 -4.24
CA ASP A 132 21.59 -20.29 -5.00
C ASP A 132 22.11 -21.61 -4.39
N GLU A 133 21.92 -21.82 -3.08
CA GLU A 133 22.52 -22.95 -2.34
C GLU A 133 21.46 -23.91 -1.76
N THR A 134 20.24 -23.44 -1.49
CA THR A 134 19.26 -24.19 -0.69
C THR A 134 17.88 -24.19 -1.33
N VAL A 135 17.25 -25.38 -1.41
CA VAL A 135 15.83 -25.51 -1.73
C VAL A 135 15.04 -25.41 -0.43
N PHE A 136 14.21 -24.39 -0.32
CA PHE A 136 13.38 -24.13 0.85
C PHE A 136 12.04 -24.84 0.78
N HIS A 137 11.48 -24.99 -0.43
CA HIS A 137 10.17 -25.61 -0.61
C HIS A 137 10.04 -26.24 -2.00
N VAL A 138 9.47 -27.43 -2.05
CA VAL A 138 9.04 -28.11 -3.27
C VAL A 138 7.51 -28.18 -3.26
N PRO A 139 6.83 -27.39 -4.10
CA PRO A 139 5.37 -27.32 -4.10
C PRO A 139 4.72 -28.67 -4.45
N PRO A 140 3.48 -28.92 -3.98
CA PRO A 140 2.68 -30.08 -4.35
C PRO A 140 2.54 -30.23 -5.88
N HIS A 141 2.22 -31.43 -6.34
CA HIS A 141 2.09 -31.71 -7.79
C HIS A 141 1.01 -30.86 -8.45
N ALA A 142 1.27 -30.40 -9.68
CA ALA A 142 0.40 -29.47 -10.39
C ALA A 142 -1.04 -29.97 -10.65
N SER A 143 -1.23 -31.30 -10.74
CA SER A 143 -2.55 -31.93 -10.91
C SER A 143 -3.53 -31.62 -9.77
N ARG A 144 -3.04 -31.20 -8.59
CA ARG A 144 -3.87 -30.85 -7.43
C ARG A 144 -4.40 -29.42 -7.47
N MET A 145 -3.81 -28.54 -8.28
CA MET A 145 -4.04 -27.09 -8.21
C MET A 145 -5.50 -26.70 -8.37
N ALA A 146 -6.25 -27.34 -9.25
CA ALA A 146 -7.67 -27.02 -9.44
C ALA A 146 -8.48 -27.27 -8.16
N VAL A 147 -8.27 -28.41 -7.51
CA VAL A 147 -8.98 -28.80 -6.28
C VAL A 147 -8.54 -27.93 -5.11
N GLU A 148 -7.24 -27.71 -4.94
CA GLU A 148 -6.69 -26.91 -3.84
C GLU A 148 -7.11 -25.44 -3.93
N MET A 149 -7.19 -24.87 -5.13
CA MET A 149 -7.64 -23.48 -5.28
C MET A 149 -9.15 -23.32 -5.06
N GLU A 150 -9.96 -24.30 -5.40
CA GLU A 150 -11.38 -24.30 -5.01
C GLU A 150 -11.55 -24.40 -3.49
N ALA A 151 -10.78 -25.27 -2.84
CA ALA A 151 -10.77 -25.39 -1.38
C ALA A 151 -10.32 -24.08 -0.70
N LEU A 152 -9.27 -23.44 -1.24
CA LEU A 152 -8.79 -22.13 -0.78
C LEU A 152 -9.88 -21.05 -0.92
N CYS A 153 -10.60 -21.01 -2.05
CA CYS A 153 -11.71 -20.08 -2.25
C CYS A 153 -12.86 -20.36 -1.26
N SER A 154 -13.20 -21.63 -1.03
CA SER A 154 -14.22 -22.00 -0.04
C SER A 154 -13.83 -21.54 1.37
N PHE A 155 -12.59 -21.77 1.78
CA PHE A 155 -12.05 -21.29 3.05
C PHE A 155 -12.06 -19.77 3.15
N ALA A 156 -11.67 -19.07 2.09
CA ALA A 156 -11.62 -17.62 2.05
C ALA A 156 -12.99 -16.95 2.22
N ASN A 157 -14.05 -17.61 1.72
CA ASN A 157 -15.43 -17.11 1.73
C ASN A 157 -16.26 -17.64 2.88
N ASP A 158 -15.72 -18.53 3.69
CA ASP A 158 -16.41 -19.07 4.84
C ASP A 158 -16.75 -17.94 5.83
N ASP A 159 -18.02 -17.82 6.19
CA ASP A 159 -18.54 -16.81 7.10
C ASP A 159 -18.80 -17.34 8.53
N GLY A 160 -18.33 -18.56 8.83
CA GLY A 160 -18.44 -19.20 10.14
C GLY A 160 -19.87 -19.54 10.56
N LYS A 161 -20.84 -19.58 9.62
CA LYS A 161 -22.23 -19.95 9.93
C LYS A 161 -22.40 -21.40 10.38
N ASP A 162 -21.44 -22.26 10.11
CA ASP A 162 -21.38 -23.64 10.59
C ASP A 162 -21.02 -23.75 12.09
N GLY A 163 -20.72 -22.64 12.75
CA GLY A 163 -20.30 -22.56 14.15
C GLY A 163 -18.78 -22.63 14.36
N THR A 164 -18.00 -22.72 13.30
CA THR A 164 -16.54 -22.71 13.37
C THR A 164 -16.03 -21.28 13.31
N TYR A 165 -15.74 -20.69 14.47
CA TYR A 165 -15.18 -19.32 14.53
C TYR A 165 -13.68 -19.34 14.23
N MET A 166 -13.25 -18.54 13.25
CA MET A 166 -11.86 -18.25 12.99
C MET A 166 -11.64 -16.73 13.00
N PRO A 167 -10.66 -16.21 13.78
CA PRO A 167 -10.32 -14.78 13.71
C PRO A 167 -9.93 -14.36 12.31
N ASP A 168 -10.44 -13.23 11.82
CA ASP A 168 -10.22 -12.75 10.45
C ASP A 168 -8.74 -12.54 10.11
N ILE A 169 -7.95 -12.06 11.08
CA ILE A 169 -6.49 -11.93 10.94
C ILE A 169 -5.84 -13.30 10.70
N VAL A 170 -6.29 -14.34 11.39
CA VAL A 170 -5.79 -15.70 11.20
C VAL A 170 -6.15 -16.18 9.79
N ARG A 171 -7.42 -16.00 9.37
CA ARG A 171 -7.88 -16.35 8.02
C ARG A 171 -7.01 -15.70 6.95
N ALA A 172 -6.74 -14.41 7.06
CA ALA A 172 -5.90 -13.68 6.12
C ALA A 172 -4.46 -14.22 6.06
N ILE A 173 -3.88 -14.56 7.21
CA ILE A 173 -2.53 -15.13 7.29
C ILE A 173 -2.51 -16.56 6.72
N VAL A 174 -3.54 -17.36 6.97
CA VAL A 174 -3.66 -18.72 6.42
C VAL A 174 -3.77 -18.68 4.89
N LEU A 175 -4.57 -17.77 4.32
CA LEU A 175 -4.65 -17.58 2.86
C LEU A 175 -3.30 -17.25 2.25
N HIS A 176 -2.53 -16.36 2.90
CA HIS A 176 -1.18 -16.02 2.50
C HIS A 176 -0.27 -17.26 2.49
N PHE A 177 -0.30 -18.03 3.58
CA PHE A 177 0.50 -19.26 3.68
C PHE A 177 0.07 -20.29 2.63
N TRP A 178 -1.22 -20.60 2.54
CA TRP A 178 -1.75 -21.68 1.71
C TRP A 178 -1.41 -21.46 0.23
N LEU A 179 -1.66 -20.25 -0.32
CA LEU A 179 -1.28 -19.97 -1.71
C LEU A 179 0.23 -20.03 -1.92
N SER A 180 1.02 -19.54 -0.95
CA SER A 180 2.49 -19.64 -1.04
C SER A 180 2.98 -21.06 -1.01
N TYR A 181 2.34 -21.94 -0.25
CA TYR A 181 2.68 -23.36 -0.13
C TYR A 181 2.30 -24.15 -1.40
N GLU A 182 1.06 -24.00 -1.86
CA GLU A 182 0.60 -24.68 -3.10
C GLU A 182 1.36 -24.19 -4.33
N HIS A 183 1.78 -22.95 -4.33
CA HIS A 183 2.59 -22.34 -5.39
C HIS A 183 2.02 -22.59 -6.79
N PRO A 184 0.76 -22.19 -7.04
CA PRO A 184 0.00 -22.65 -8.20
C PRO A 184 0.49 -22.12 -9.55
N PHE A 185 1.35 -21.11 -9.56
CA PHE A 185 1.83 -20.45 -10.77
C PHE A 185 3.33 -20.70 -11.01
N CYS A 186 3.79 -20.43 -12.24
CA CYS A 186 5.21 -20.54 -12.56
C CYS A 186 6.08 -19.48 -11.88
N ASP A 187 5.52 -18.26 -11.70
CA ASP A 187 6.12 -17.14 -10.98
C ASP A 187 5.01 -16.24 -10.43
N GLY A 188 5.34 -15.27 -9.57
CA GLY A 188 4.37 -14.30 -9.02
C GLY A 188 3.56 -14.80 -7.82
N ASN A 189 3.77 -16.02 -7.36
CA ASN A 189 3.02 -16.62 -6.24
C ASN A 189 3.09 -15.78 -4.97
N GLY A 190 4.26 -15.29 -4.60
CA GLY A 190 4.43 -14.45 -3.41
C GLY A 190 3.63 -13.14 -3.50
N ARG A 191 3.61 -12.49 -4.67
CA ARG A 191 2.82 -11.27 -4.91
C ARG A 191 1.32 -11.55 -4.80
N VAL A 192 0.82 -12.64 -5.40
CA VAL A 192 -0.60 -13.06 -5.29
C VAL A 192 -0.95 -13.41 -3.84
N ALA A 193 -0.12 -14.17 -3.15
CA ALA A 193 -0.36 -14.58 -1.77
C ALA A 193 -0.51 -13.37 -0.82
N ARG A 194 0.38 -12.37 -0.95
CA ARG A 194 0.26 -11.12 -0.19
C ARG A 194 -0.98 -10.32 -0.60
N ALA A 195 -1.31 -10.28 -1.89
CA ALA A 195 -2.50 -9.64 -2.40
C ALA A 195 -3.78 -10.26 -1.80
N LEU A 196 -3.88 -11.58 -1.71
CA LEU A 196 -5.00 -12.27 -1.08
C LEU A 196 -5.10 -12.00 0.43
N MET A 197 -3.97 -11.89 1.12
CA MET A 197 -3.96 -11.47 2.52
C MET A 197 -4.59 -10.07 2.69
N TYR A 198 -4.22 -9.11 1.85
CA TYR A 198 -4.82 -7.77 1.86
C TYR A 198 -6.30 -7.79 1.52
N TRP A 199 -6.70 -8.56 0.49
CA TRP A 199 -8.11 -8.73 0.15
C TRP A 199 -8.92 -9.24 1.36
N SER A 200 -8.43 -10.27 2.04
CA SER A 200 -9.10 -10.84 3.22
C SER A 200 -9.21 -9.85 4.37
N LEU A 201 -8.13 -9.13 4.68
CA LEU A 201 -8.12 -8.09 5.72
C LEU A 201 -9.13 -6.98 5.42
N LEU A 202 -9.16 -6.48 4.18
CA LEU A 202 -10.08 -5.41 3.77
C LEU A 202 -11.54 -5.88 3.76
N ARG A 203 -11.81 -7.10 3.29
CA ARG A 203 -13.12 -7.73 3.32
C ARG A 203 -13.67 -7.85 4.74
N SER A 204 -12.84 -8.18 5.69
CA SER A 204 -13.18 -8.27 7.11
C SER A 204 -13.30 -6.92 7.82
N GLY A 205 -13.22 -5.81 7.08
CA GLY A 205 -13.40 -4.46 7.63
C GLY A 205 -12.15 -3.78 8.19
N TYR A 206 -10.97 -4.38 8.09
CA TYR A 206 -9.71 -3.76 8.51
C TYR A 206 -9.22 -2.72 7.50
N SER A 207 -10.00 -1.66 7.29
CA SER A 207 -9.75 -0.63 6.28
C SER A 207 -8.39 0.10 6.44
N VAL A 208 -7.75 0.03 7.61
CA VAL A 208 -6.41 0.58 7.84
C VAL A 208 -5.37 -0.04 6.90
N PHE A 209 -5.57 -1.28 6.46
CA PHE A 209 -4.65 -1.95 5.53
C PHE A 209 -4.73 -1.43 4.09
N GLU A 210 -5.64 -0.53 3.76
CA GLU A 210 -5.52 0.32 2.56
C GLU A 210 -4.26 1.21 2.63
N PHE A 211 -3.73 1.47 3.85
CA PHE A 211 -2.66 2.42 4.12
C PHE A 211 -1.38 1.81 4.71
N VAL A 212 -1.43 0.59 5.20
CA VAL A 212 -0.34 -0.07 5.90
C VAL A 212 0.37 -1.06 4.98
N SER A 213 1.69 -0.95 4.85
CA SER A 213 2.49 -1.94 4.10
C SER A 213 3.10 -2.99 5.04
N ILE A 214 2.56 -4.21 4.97
CA ILE A 214 3.10 -5.37 5.68
C ILE A 214 4.41 -5.81 5.02
N SER A 215 4.49 -5.78 3.68
CA SER A 215 5.68 -6.17 2.93
C SER A 215 6.91 -5.32 3.27
N SER A 216 6.71 -4.07 3.72
CA SER A 216 7.82 -3.22 4.18
C SER A 216 8.54 -3.82 5.40
N ILE A 217 7.82 -4.51 6.25
CA ILE A 217 8.37 -5.20 7.43
C ILE A 217 9.02 -6.53 7.03
N LEU A 218 8.37 -7.30 6.17
CA LEU A 218 8.91 -8.57 5.67
C LEU A 218 10.25 -8.35 4.97
N LYS A 219 10.34 -7.31 4.16
CA LYS A 219 11.57 -6.93 3.43
C LYS A 219 12.73 -6.57 4.36
N LYS A 220 12.50 -6.06 5.56
CA LYS A 220 13.56 -5.74 6.54
C LYS A 220 14.25 -6.99 7.10
N ALA A 221 13.62 -8.17 7.00
CA ALA A 221 14.17 -9.42 7.50
C ALA A 221 13.71 -10.61 6.63
N PRO A 222 14.08 -10.67 5.35
CA PRO A 222 13.59 -11.68 4.40
C PRO A 222 13.93 -13.11 4.85
N SER A 223 15.11 -13.35 5.39
CA SER A 223 15.49 -14.67 5.90
C SER A 223 14.62 -15.14 7.06
N LYS A 224 14.05 -14.23 7.89
CA LYS A 224 13.10 -14.63 8.95
C LYS A 224 11.75 -14.98 8.37
N TYR A 225 11.35 -14.31 7.30
CA TYR A 225 10.12 -14.59 6.58
C TYR A 225 10.18 -15.98 5.92
N VAL A 226 11.26 -16.29 5.19
CA VAL A 226 11.48 -17.63 4.61
C VAL A 226 11.50 -18.71 5.70
N ARG A 227 12.25 -18.50 6.78
CA ARG A 227 12.31 -19.48 7.89
C ARG A 227 10.95 -19.76 8.53
N ALA A 228 10.03 -18.80 8.54
CA ALA A 228 8.70 -19.04 9.09
C ALA A 228 7.90 -20.08 8.26
N PHE A 229 8.13 -20.17 6.95
CA PHE A 229 7.60 -21.26 6.13
C PHE A 229 8.31 -22.59 6.42
N THR A 230 9.65 -22.58 6.44
CA THR A 230 10.44 -23.79 6.69
C THR A 230 10.07 -24.45 8.02
N TYR A 231 9.82 -23.66 9.08
CA TYR A 231 9.41 -24.22 10.37
C TYR A 231 8.06 -24.96 10.30
N VAL A 232 7.10 -24.44 9.54
CA VAL A 232 5.83 -25.15 9.32
C VAL A 232 6.06 -26.48 8.60
N GLU A 233 6.89 -26.51 7.57
CA GLU A 233 7.17 -27.75 6.80
C GLU A 233 7.93 -28.79 7.60
N THR A 234 8.81 -28.36 8.50
CA THR A 234 9.64 -29.27 9.32
C THR A 234 8.95 -29.72 10.61
N ASP A 235 7.77 -29.17 10.94
CA ASP A 235 7.01 -29.50 12.14
C ASP A 235 5.56 -29.91 11.79
N GLU A 236 5.42 -30.90 10.92
CA GLU A 236 4.15 -31.57 10.54
C GLU A 236 3.02 -30.60 10.10
N GLY A 237 3.37 -29.44 9.58
CA GLY A 237 2.43 -28.44 9.11
C GLY A 237 1.87 -27.53 10.21
N ASP A 238 2.52 -27.44 11.39
CA ASP A 238 2.09 -26.52 12.45
C ASP A 238 2.25 -25.04 12.02
N LEU A 239 1.14 -24.41 11.71
CA LEU A 239 1.08 -23.00 11.30
C LEU A 239 1.41 -22.01 12.41
N THR A 240 1.56 -22.43 13.64
CA THR A 240 1.82 -21.54 14.79
C THR A 240 3.03 -20.64 14.54
N TYR A 241 4.10 -21.15 13.98
CA TYR A 241 5.32 -20.38 13.67
C TYR A 241 5.04 -19.24 12.68
N PHE A 242 4.31 -19.55 11.61
CA PHE A 242 3.95 -18.58 10.58
C PHE A 242 2.98 -17.53 11.13
N LEU A 243 1.95 -17.95 11.86
CA LEU A 243 1.00 -17.05 12.53
C LEU A 243 1.70 -16.08 13.49
N LEU A 244 2.62 -16.57 14.31
CA LEU A 244 3.41 -15.76 15.24
C LEU A 244 4.35 -14.79 14.52
N HIS A 245 4.92 -15.19 13.40
CA HIS A 245 5.75 -14.32 12.57
C HIS A 245 4.91 -13.22 11.93
N GLN A 246 3.81 -13.57 11.26
CA GLN A 246 2.97 -12.62 10.52
C GLN A 246 2.24 -11.63 11.45
N THR A 247 1.68 -12.09 12.57
CA THR A 247 1.07 -11.18 13.56
C THR A 247 2.07 -10.16 14.10
N LYS A 248 3.33 -10.56 14.31
CA LYS A 248 4.40 -9.64 14.70
C LYS A 248 4.74 -8.64 13.57
N ALA A 249 4.74 -9.09 12.32
CA ALA A 249 4.96 -8.20 11.18
C ALA A 249 3.82 -7.18 11.02
N ILE A 250 2.57 -7.62 11.15
CA ILE A 250 1.37 -6.77 11.11
C ILE A 250 1.43 -5.71 12.21
N LEU A 251 1.71 -6.09 13.47
CA LEU A 251 1.81 -5.15 14.58
C LEU A 251 2.88 -4.08 14.33
N ARG A 252 4.05 -4.48 13.85
CA ARG A 252 5.12 -3.54 13.50
C ARG A 252 4.71 -2.60 12.37
N ALA A 253 4.02 -3.10 11.36
CA ALA A 253 3.55 -2.29 10.24
C ALA A 253 2.54 -1.22 10.71
N LEU A 254 1.63 -1.59 11.61
CA LEU A 254 0.68 -0.67 12.25
C LEU A 254 1.39 0.40 13.10
N ASP A 255 2.40 0.01 13.88
CA ASP A 255 3.18 0.96 14.69
C ASP A 255 3.98 1.93 13.81
N GLU A 256 4.65 1.45 12.77
CA GLU A 256 5.39 2.32 11.83
C GLU A 256 4.46 3.28 11.09
N PHE A 257 3.28 2.83 10.70
CA PHE A 257 2.26 3.68 10.09
C PHE A 257 1.77 4.76 11.07
N LYS A 258 1.44 4.39 12.32
CA LYS A 258 1.05 5.33 13.37
C LYS A 258 2.13 6.39 13.59
N ASP A 259 3.38 5.98 13.70
CA ASP A 259 4.51 6.89 13.88
C ASP A 259 4.70 7.81 12.68
N TYR A 260 4.53 7.29 11.46
CA TYR A 260 4.58 8.08 10.24
C TYR A 260 3.50 9.17 10.25
N ILE A 261 2.24 8.82 10.52
CA ILE A 261 1.13 9.78 10.60
C ILE A 261 1.39 10.80 11.71
N GLY A 262 1.84 10.37 12.88
CA GLY A 262 2.17 11.26 14.01
C GLY A 262 3.27 12.29 13.65
N ARG A 263 4.34 11.84 12.97
CA ARG A 263 5.39 12.76 12.49
C ARG A 263 4.86 13.75 11.44
N LYS A 264 4.02 13.31 10.52
CA LYS A 264 3.40 14.20 9.52
C LYS A 264 2.48 15.22 10.16
N ALA A 265 1.61 14.81 11.08
CA ALA A 265 0.71 15.70 11.80
C ALA A 265 1.48 16.79 12.58
N ARG A 266 2.56 16.41 13.29
CA ARG A 266 3.42 17.37 14.00
C ARG A 266 4.05 18.38 13.05
N LYS A 267 4.65 17.91 11.94
CA LYS A 267 5.25 18.81 10.93
C LYS A 267 4.25 19.82 10.38
N ILE A 268 3.02 19.39 10.11
CA ILE A 268 1.95 20.29 9.65
C ILE A 268 1.60 21.29 10.75
N GLN A 269 1.43 20.85 11.98
CA GLN A 269 1.09 21.71 13.12
C GLN A 269 2.20 22.74 13.40
N ASP A 270 3.46 22.33 13.35
CA ASP A 270 4.62 23.21 13.51
C ASP A 270 4.62 24.27 12.40
N ALA A 271 4.42 23.88 11.14
CA ALA A 271 4.37 24.79 10.01
C ALA A 271 3.15 25.76 10.08
N GLU A 272 1.98 25.28 10.51
CA GLU A 272 0.83 26.17 10.77
C GLU A 272 1.13 27.18 11.88
N SER A 273 1.88 26.78 12.90
CA SER A 273 2.31 27.69 13.98
C SER A 273 3.30 28.74 13.48
N LEU A 274 4.20 28.39 12.55
CA LEU A 274 5.10 29.34 11.89
C LEU A 274 4.33 30.40 11.09
N LEU A 275 3.24 30.00 10.43
CA LEU A 275 2.40 30.92 9.64
C LEU A 275 1.65 31.95 10.50
N LYS A 276 1.32 31.65 11.76
CA LYS A 276 0.58 32.58 12.65
C LYS A 276 1.31 33.90 12.93
N GLY A 277 2.66 33.87 12.93
CA GLY A 277 3.51 35.04 13.14
C GLY A 277 4.19 35.58 11.88
N SER A 278 3.85 35.07 10.71
CA SER A 278 4.54 35.40 9.47
C SER A 278 4.00 36.66 8.79
N ARG A 279 4.78 37.19 7.85
CA ARG A 279 4.43 38.36 7.00
C ARG A 279 3.29 38.09 6.00
N PHE A 280 2.82 36.87 5.90
CA PHE A 280 1.77 36.48 4.95
C PHE A 280 0.40 36.97 5.41
N SER A 281 -0.40 37.47 4.48
CA SER A 281 -1.80 37.86 4.72
C SER A 281 -2.62 36.64 5.19
N LEU A 282 -3.80 36.90 5.76
CA LEU A 282 -4.70 35.82 6.20
C LEU A 282 -5.05 34.86 5.06
N ARG A 283 -5.28 35.37 3.85
CA ARG A 283 -5.58 34.55 2.67
C ARG A 283 -4.39 33.71 2.23
N GLU A 284 -3.22 34.33 2.13
CA GLU A 284 -1.97 33.58 1.79
C GLU A 284 -1.70 32.49 2.81
N ARG A 285 -1.91 32.74 4.11
CA ARG A 285 -1.81 31.73 5.17
C ARG A 285 -2.82 30.61 4.99
N THR A 286 -4.08 30.94 4.65
CA THR A 286 -5.11 29.92 4.39
C THR A 286 -4.69 29.00 3.23
N ILE A 287 -4.19 29.57 2.13
CA ILE A 287 -3.69 28.80 0.98
C ILE A 287 -2.48 27.94 1.39
N LEU A 288 -1.53 28.50 2.13
CA LEU A 288 -0.33 27.77 2.58
C LEU A 288 -0.67 26.64 3.55
N VAL A 289 -1.66 26.81 4.44
CA VAL A 289 -2.17 25.74 5.30
C VAL A 289 -2.72 24.58 4.47
N GLN A 290 -3.50 24.89 3.44
CA GLN A 290 -4.02 23.86 2.53
C GLN A 290 -2.89 23.18 1.74
N ALA A 291 -1.91 23.94 1.28
CA ALA A 291 -0.72 23.41 0.62
C ALA A 291 0.10 22.45 1.51
N LEU A 292 0.22 22.79 2.81
CA LEU A 292 0.91 21.96 3.81
C LEU A 292 0.14 20.66 4.14
N ARG A 293 -1.18 20.77 4.22
CA ARG A 293 -2.06 19.61 4.47
C ARG A 293 -2.09 18.65 3.29
N ASN A 294 -1.92 19.19 2.08
CA ASN A 294 -2.00 18.44 0.81
C ASN A 294 -0.70 18.52 0.01
N PRO A 295 0.43 17.97 0.50
CA PRO A 295 1.72 18.08 -0.17
C PRO A 295 1.69 17.36 -1.52
N GLY A 296 1.95 18.13 -2.58
CA GLY A 296 2.00 17.61 -3.95
C GLY A 296 0.66 17.58 -4.69
N TYR A 297 -0.43 18.02 -4.07
CA TYR A 297 -1.69 18.25 -4.78
C TYR A 297 -1.68 19.57 -5.54
N PRO A 298 -2.26 19.58 -6.74
CA PRO A 298 -2.40 20.81 -7.52
C PRO A 298 -3.41 21.76 -6.88
N ILE A 299 -3.04 23.03 -6.75
CA ILE A 299 -3.91 24.09 -6.29
C ILE A 299 -4.39 24.89 -7.51
N ARG A 300 -5.68 24.93 -7.72
CA ARG A 300 -6.31 25.75 -8.76
C ARG A 300 -6.76 27.10 -8.18
N ILE A 301 -6.89 28.10 -9.04
CA ILE A 301 -7.42 29.41 -8.61
C ILE A 301 -8.83 29.27 -8.03
N SER A 302 -9.67 28.39 -8.60
CA SER A 302 -11.01 28.07 -8.09
C SER A 302 -11.03 27.55 -6.67
N ASP A 303 -10.00 26.78 -6.28
CA ASP A 303 -9.88 26.26 -4.93
C ASP A 303 -9.63 27.44 -3.95
N CYS A 304 -8.75 28.36 -4.35
CA CYS A 304 -8.43 29.57 -3.56
C CYS A 304 -9.63 30.51 -3.45
N GLU A 305 -10.44 30.64 -4.51
CA GLU A 305 -11.71 31.41 -4.45
C GLU A 305 -12.63 30.82 -3.37
N THR A 306 -12.77 29.50 -3.33
CA THR A 306 -13.60 28.79 -2.36
C THR A 306 -13.04 28.92 -0.94
N TRP A 307 -11.74 28.65 -0.74
CA TRP A 307 -11.12 28.66 0.59
C TRP A 307 -11.07 30.04 1.24
N CYS A 308 -10.92 31.09 0.42
CA CYS A 308 -10.74 32.45 0.90
C CYS A 308 -11.98 33.32 0.72
N ALA A 309 -13.03 32.82 0.08
CA ALA A 309 -14.26 33.56 -0.27
C ALA A 309 -13.95 34.86 -1.03
N VAL A 310 -13.15 34.81 -2.10
CA VAL A 310 -12.69 35.97 -2.89
C VAL A 310 -12.94 35.75 -4.38
N SER A 311 -12.82 36.82 -5.16
CA SER A 311 -12.92 36.76 -6.63
C SER A 311 -11.69 36.11 -7.24
N TYR A 312 -11.84 35.59 -8.47
CA TYR A 312 -10.77 35.00 -9.27
C TYR A 312 -9.53 35.92 -9.37
N ALA A 313 -9.73 37.20 -9.62
CA ALA A 313 -8.65 38.17 -9.74
C ALA A 313 -7.83 38.29 -8.45
N THR A 314 -8.50 38.30 -7.29
CA THR A 314 -7.85 38.33 -5.98
C THR A 314 -7.09 37.00 -5.69
N ALA A 315 -7.74 35.88 -5.89
CA ALA A 315 -7.13 34.56 -5.70
C ALA A 315 -5.88 34.39 -6.58
N ARG A 316 -5.95 34.78 -7.86
CA ARG A 316 -4.82 34.76 -8.80
C ARG A 316 -3.68 35.67 -8.32
N SER A 317 -4.00 36.88 -7.82
CA SER A 317 -2.97 37.80 -7.28
C SER A 317 -2.24 37.18 -6.09
N ASP A 318 -2.96 36.53 -5.17
CA ASP A 318 -2.38 35.92 -3.99
C ASP A 318 -1.49 34.71 -4.41
N MET A 319 -1.91 33.88 -5.40
CA MET A 319 -1.10 32.79 -5.92
C MET A 319 0.19 33.28 -6.61
N ILE A 320 0.15 34.38 -7.36
CA ILE A 320 1.34 34.99 -7.97
C ILE A 320 2.32 35.46 -6.89
N LYS A 321 1.83 36.06 -5.79
CA LYS A 321 2.70 36.44 -4.68
C LYS A 321 3.38 35.24 -4.03
N LEU A 322 2.62 34.15 -3.78
CA LEU A 322 3.18 32.91 -3.23
C LEU A 322 4.22 32.28 -4.18
N GLN A 323 3.99 32.35 -5.49
CA GLN A 323 4.98 31.94 -6.51
C GLN A 323 6.23 32.80 -6.46
N ASN A 324 6.10 34.13 -6.36
CA ASN A 324 7.24 35.05 -6.26
C ASN A 324 8.05 34.83 -4.97
N HIS A 325 7.44 34.31 -3.93
CA HIS A 325 8.12 33.86 -2.71
C HIS A 325 8.73 32.46 -2.82
N GLY A 326 8.61 31.78 -3.96
CA GLY A 326 9.14 30.43 -4.17
C GLY A 326 8.42 29.33 -3.41
N LEU A 327 7.16 29.57 -2.97
CA LEU A 327 6.38 28.65 -2.15
C LEU A 327 5.50 27.70 -2.98
N VAL A 328 5.20 28.11 -4.22
CA VAL A 328 4.46 27.32 -5.20
C VAL A 328 5.09 27.45 -6.58
N GLU A 329 5.00 26.40 -7.38
CA GLU A 329 5.40 26.36 -8.79
C GLU A 329 4.15 26.32 -9.68
N MET A 330 4.07 27.18 -10.69
CA MET A 330 3.02 27.17 -11.69
C MET A 330 3.38 26.21 -12.82
N ARG A 331 2.42 25.34 -13.18
CA ARG A 331 2.52 24.47 -14.36
C ARG A 331 1.27 24.62 -15.21
N LYS A 332 1.42 24.44 -16.52
CA LYS A 332 0.29 24.44 -17.46
C LYS A 332 -0.17 23.00 -17.67
N GLU A 333 -1.43 22.73 -17.33
CA GLU A 333 -2.09 21.44 -17.57
C GLU A 333 -3.28 21.66 -18.52
N GLY A 334 -3.13 21.22 -19.75
CA GLY A 334 -4.10 21.50 -20.79
C GLY A 334 -4.25 23.03 -21.00
N ASN A 335 -5.47 23.56 -20.82
CA ASN A 335 -5.77 24.98 -20.93
C ASN A 335 -5.75 25.73 -19.58
N ALA A 336 -5.45 25.06 -18.46
CA ALA A 336 -5.47 25.64 -17.14
C ALA A 336 -4.06 25.85 -16.57
N PHE A 337 -3.88 26.91 -15.78
CA PHE A 337 -2.71 27.07 -14.92
C PHE A 337 -3.01 26.47 -13.56
N VAL A 338 -2.10 25.62 -13.11
CA VAL A 338 -2.21 24.88 -11.85
C VAL A 338 -0.94 25.14 -11.03
N TYR A 339 -1.08 25.31 -9.74
CA TYR A 339 0.04 25.60 -8.84
C TYR A 339 0.34 24.40 -7.96
N TYR A 340 1.61 24.04 -7.84
CA TYR A 340 2.07 22.95 -6.99
C TYR A 340 2.90 23.49 -5.84
N PRO A 341 2.61 23.09 -4.58
CA PRO A 341 3.50 23.39 -3.47
C PRO A 341 4.89 22.83 -3.74
N VAL A 342 5.93 23.62 -3.45
CA VAL A 342 7.31 23.13 -3.57
C VAL A 342 7.59 22.02 -2.57
N SER A 343 8.45 21.08 -2.90
CA SER A 343 8.72 19.90 -2.06
C SER A 343 9.34 20.23 -0.70
N ASN A 344 10.05 21.37 -0.61
CA ASN A 344 10.71 21.91 0.59
C ASN A 344 9.94 23.11 1.20
N LEU A 345 8.62 23.19 1.00
CA LEU A 345 7.78 24.29 1.49
C LEU A 345 7.97 24.57 2.99
N ILE A 346 8.08 23.52 3.82
CA ILE A 346 8.27 23.65 5.27
C ILE A 346 9.62 24.33 5.56
N ASP A 347 10.68 23.89 4.92
CA ASP A 347 12.04 24.42 5.13
C ASP A 347 12.11 25.91 4.76
N ILE A 348 11.47 26.32 3.66
CA ILE A 348 11.40 27.72 3.24
C ILE A 348 10.61 28.56 4.25
N LEU A 349 9.50 28.03 4.79
CA LEU A 349 8.71 28.73 5.82
C LEU A 349 9.50 28.93 7.13
N GLU A 350 10.31 27.94 7.52
CA GLU A 350 11.22 28.05 8.68
C GLU A 350 12.28 29.14 8.47
N GLU A 351 12.86 29.23 7.26
CA GLU A 351 13.82 30.27 6.90
C GLU A 351 13.19 31.66 6.87
N CYS A 352 11.95 31.80 6.40
CA CYS A 352 11.21 33.05 6.39
C CYS A 352 10.94 33.62 7.78
N ARG A 353 10.94 32.81 8.83
CA ARG A 353 10.77 33.24 10.24
C ARG A 353 12.06 33.83 10.84
N LYS A 354 13.21 33.36 10.35
CA LYS A 354 14.54 33.79 10.87
C LYS A 354 14.98 35.16 10.32
N LYS A 355 14.28 35.65 9.32
CA LYS A 355 14.47 37.00 8.71
C LYS A 355 13.35 37.95 9.16
#